data_3f172995bdb8958f365218e4ec61e335
#
_entry.id   3f172995bdb8958f365218e4ec61e335
#
_cell.length_a   1.000
_cell.length_b   1.000
_cell.length_c   1.000
_cell.angle_alpha   90.00
_cell.angle_beta   90.00
_cell.angle_gamma   90.00
#
_symmetry.space_group_name_H-M   'P 1'
#
loop_
_entity.id
_entity.type
_entity.pdbx_description
1 polymer ?
#
loop_
_entity_poly.entity_id
_entity_poly.type
_entity_poly.pdbx_seq_one_letter_code
_entity_poly.pdbx_strand_id
1 'polypeptide(L)'
;MPTPVKKPRIGAHTPTTGGMAKRSIAYAQEIGAEAIQVFASSPRTWAMPESKPELDEAFKIKAAELDIETYVHAPFLINLGSPTEATYLNSLASTEYSLKRGAEIGALGVVIHTGSAVDVNHVEKAWKQIHEGMMPILNALGDDAPYLLLEPTAGQGQS
;
A
#
# COMPACT_ATOMS: atom_id res chain seq x y z
N MET A 1 29.11 20.97 0.09
CA MET A 1 28.03 21.55 -0.74
C MET A 1 26.72 20.98 -0.24
N PRO A 2 25.64 21.74 -0.07
CA PRO A 2 24.34 21.17 0.28
C PRO A 2 23.89 20.25 -0.85
N THR A 3 23.42 19.06 -0.48
CA THR A 3 22.82 18.11 -1.42
C THR A 3 21.65 18.80 -2.14
N PRO A 4 21.57 18.79 -3.47
CA PRO A 4 20.46 19.42 -4.17
C PRO A 4 19.14 18.80 -3.68
N VAL A 5 18.23 19.63 -3.21
CA VAL A 5 16.88 19.19 -2.80
C VAL A 5 16.19 18.68 -4.05
N LYS A 6 15.95 17.37 -4.11
CA LYS A 6 15.22 16.74 -5.22
C LYS A 6 13.81 17.33 -5.24
N LYS A 7 13.38 17.86 -6.38
CA LYS A 7 12.00 18.36 -6.56
C LYS A 7 11.01 17.23 -6.21
N PRO A 8 9.98 17.49 -5.38
CA PRO A 8 8.98 16.47 -5.10
C PRO A 8 8.21 16.12 -6.38
N ARG A 9 7.97 14.83 -6.58
CA ARG A 9 7.15 14.34 -7.68
C ARG A 9 5.67 14.61 -7.41
N ILE A 10 4.95 14.99 -8.45
CA ILE A 10 3.51 15.21 -8.37
C ILE A 10 2.80 14.07 -9.07
N GLY A 11 1.77 13.52 -8.44
CA GLY A 11 1.06 12.37 -8.97
C GLY A 11 -0.38 12.26 -8.53
N ALA A 12 -1.01 11.16 -8.90
CA ALA A 12 -2.39 10.89 -8.57
C ALA A 12 -2.66 9.39 -8.36
N HIS A 13 -3.79 9.10 -7.70
CA HIS A 13 -4.33 7.75 -7.70
C HIS A 13 -4.90 7.42 -9.08
N THR A 14 -4.48 6.30 -9.68
CA THR A 14 -4.82 5.94 -11.05
C THR A 14 -5.75 4.72 -11.11
N PRO A 15 -6.66 4.65 -12.10
CA PRO A 15 -7.54 3.50 -12.27
C PRO A 15 -6.77 2.26 -12.72
N THR A 16 -7.07 1.11 -12.12
CA THR A 16 -6.46 -0.19 -12.47
C THR A 16 -7.37 -1.06 -13.33
N THR A 17 -8.65 -0.72 -13.46
CA THR A 17 -9.61 -1.41 -14.33
C THR A 17 -9.15 -1.32 -15.78
N GLY A 18 -8.94 -2.46 -16.42
CA GLY A 18 -8.35 -2.54 -17.77
C GLY A 18 -6.85 -2.81 -17.78
N GLY A 19 -6.26 -3.04 -16.60
CA GLY A 19 -4.85 -3.42 -16.42
C GLY A 19 -3.92 -2.24 -16.13
N MET A 20 -3.03 -2.42 -15.18
CA MET A 20 -2.10 -1.36 -14.73
C MET A 20 -1.16 -0.90 -15.86
N ALA A 21 -0.52 -1.83 -16.56
CA ALA A 21 0.42 -1.52 -17.66
C ALA A 21 -0.22 -0.74 -18.83
N LYS A 22 -1.53 -0.86 -19.00
CA LYS A 22 -2.26 -0.17 -20.06
C LYS A 22 -3.00 1.06 -19.54
N ARG A 23 -3.85 0.88 -18.52
CA ARG A 23 -4.78 1.93 -18.10
C ARG A 23 -4.15 2.93 -17.12
N SER A 24 -3.45 2.43 -16.09
CA SER A 24 -2.82 3.33 -15.10
C SER A 24 -1.71 4.16 -15.75
N ILE A 25 -0.87 3.55 -16.57
CA ILE A 25 0.21 4.24 -17.29
C ILE A 25 -0.34 5.26 -18.28
N ALA A 26 -1.34 4.90 -19.09
CA ALA A 26 -1.93 5.83 -20.04
C ALA A 26 -2.55 7.05 -19.34
N TYR A 27 -3.25 6.82 -18.23
CA TYR A 27 -3.82 7.91 -17.43
C TYR A 27 -2.73 8.79 -16.81
N ALA A 28 -1.65 8.19 -16.28
CA ALA A 28 -0.51 8.95 -15.75
C ALA A 28 0.09 9.88 -16.80
N GLN A 29 0.30 9.38 -18.03
CA GLN A 29 0.82 10.17 -19.14
C GLN A 29 -0.16 11.31 -19.55
N GLU A 30 -1.46 11.03 -19.60
CA GLU A 30 -2.50 12.01 -19.93
C GLU A 30 -2.49 13.21 -18.98
N ILE A 31 -2.31 12.96 -17.67
CA ILE A 31 -2.31 14.03 -16.65
C ILE A 31 -0.91 14.57 -16.32
N GLY A 32 0.15 14.04 -16.93
CA GLY A 32 1.53 14.42 -16.65
C GLY A 32 2.03 14.04 -15.26
N ALA A 33 1.53 12.91 -14.70
CA ALA A 33 1.93 12.44 -13.39
C ALA A 33 3.34 11.87 -13.39
N GLU A 34 4.15 12.28 -12.41
CA GLU A 34 5.51 11.77 -12.14
C GLU A 34 5.51 10.64 -11.10
N ALA A 35 4.39 10.46 -10.39
CA ALA A 35 4.15 9.39 -9.45
C ALA A 35 2.69 8.91 -9.54
N ILE A 36 2.45 7.63 -9.28
CA ILE A 36 1.10 7.08 -9.26
C ILE A 36 0.87 6.23 -8.02
N GLN A 37 -0.38 6.21 -7.56
CA GLN A 37 -0.85 5.28 -6.56
C GLN A 37 -1.89 4.35 -7.20
N VAL A 38 -1.81 3.06 -6.89
CA VAL A 38 -2.71 2.03 -7.41
C VAL A 38 -3.24 1.15 -6.30
N PHE A 39 -4.42 0.56 -6.50
CA PHE A 39 -4.87 -0.58 -5.71
C PHE A 39 -4.39 -1.88 -6.36
N ALA A 40 -3.68 -2.72 -5.60
CA ALA A 40 -3.26 -4.05 -6.04
C ALA A 40 -4.37 -5.11 -5.92
N SER A 41 -5.43 -4.80 -5.16
CA SER A 41 -6.65 -5.61 -5.01
C SER A 41 -7.86 -4.70 -4.86
N SER A 42 -9.05 -5.27 -4.69
CA SER A 42 -10.26 -4.47 -4.42
C SER A 42 -10.12 -3.70 -3.09
N PRO A 43 -10.30 -2.38 -3.08
CA PRO A 43 -10.14 -1.58 -1.85
C PRO A 43 -11.23 -1.81 -0.80
N ARG A 44 -12.32 -2.50 -1.16
CA ARG A 44 -13.51 -2.69 -0.34
C ARG A 44 -13.81 -4.14 0.01
N THR A 45 -12.89 -5.04 -0.26
CA THR A 45 -13.02 -6.47 0.05
C THR A 45 -11.70 -7.03 0.58
N TRP A 46 -11.76 -8.17 1.25
CA TRP A 46 -10.59 -8.93 1.69
C TRP A 46 -10.02 -9.85 0.60
N ALA A 47 -10.41 -9.64 -0.65
CA ALA A 47 -9.93 -10.47 -1.76
C ALA A 47 -8.44 -10.23 -2.00
N MET A 48 -7.70 -11.32 -2.09
CA MET A 48 -6.27 -11.37 -2.38
C MET A 48 -6.04 -12.19 -3.65
N PRO A 49 -6.31 -11.61 -4.84
CA PRO A 49 -6.19 -12.33 -6.11
C PRO A 49 -4.73 -12.71 -6.38
N GLU A 50 -4.55 -13.85 -7.07
CA GLU A 50 -3.23 -14.28 -7.50
C GLU A 50 -2.56 -13.24 -8.42
N SER A 51 -1.25 -13.13 -8.31
CA SER A 51 -0.45 -12.28 -9.19
C SER A 51 -0.45 -12.84 -10.62
N LYS A 52 -0.21 -11.94 -11.57
CA LYS A 52 -0.01 -12.26 -12.98
C LYS A 52 1.38 -11.76 -13.39
N PRO A 53 2.43 -12.54 -13.17
CA PRO A 53 3.82 -12.08 -13.30
C PRO A 53 4.14 -11.37 -14.61
N GLU A 54 3.59 -11.84 -15.73
CA GLU A 54 3.80 -11.21 -17.04
C GLU A 54 3.19 -9.78 -17.11
N LEU A 55 2.02 -9.58 -16.49
CA LEU A 55 1.36 -8.28 -16.47
C LEU A 55 2.04 -7.33 -15.48
N ASP A 56 2.52 -7.88 -14.37
CA ASP A 56 3.26 -7.13 -13.35
C ASP A 56 4.60 -6.64 -13.90
N GLU A 57 5.35 -7.49 -14.57
CA GLU A 57 6.60 -7.13 -15.22
C GLU A 57 6.39 -6.11 -16.34
N ALA A 58 5.35 -6.28 -17.17
CA ALA A 58 5.02 -5.32 -18.21
C ALA A 58 4.67 -3.92 -17.63
N PHE A 59 4.02 -3.88 -16.47
CA PHE A 59 3.75 -2.63 -15.77
C PHE A 59 5.04 -1.99 -15.22
N LYS A 60 5.85 -2.77 -14.54
CA LYS A 60 7.13 -2.35 -13.95
C LYS A 60 8.08 -1.75 -14.99
N ILE A 61 8.25 -2.44 -16.13
CA ILE A 61 9.06 -1.96 -17.25
C ILE A 61 8.55 -0.60 -17.74
N LYS A 62 7.25 -0.48 -18.01
CA LYS A 62 6.67 0.78 -18.52
C LYS A 62 6.78 1.93 -17.54
N ALA A 63 6.57 1.68 -16.25
CA ALA A 63 6.74 2.70 -15.21
C ALA A 63 8.18 3.20 -15.16
N ALA A 64 9.16 2.28 -15.24
CA ALA A 64 10.57 2.61 -15.27
C ALA A 64 10.99 3.38 -16.53
N GLU A 65 10.54 2.97 -17.73
CA GLU A 65 10.80 3.66 -18.99
C GLU A 65 10.32 5.12 -19.00
N LEU A 66 9.23 5.39 -18.28
CA LEU A 66 8.61 6.72 -18.20
C LEU A 66 9.04 7.51 -16.94
N ASP A 67 9.93 6.96 -16.15
CA ASP A 67 10.37 7.53 -14.86
C ASP A 67 9.20 7.87 -13.92
N ILE A 68 8.18 6.98 -13.88
CA ILE A 68 7.00 7.12 -13.03
C ILE A 68 7.21 6.30 -11.75
N GLU A 69 7.22 6.97 -10.58
CA GLU A 69 7.25 6.29 -9.29
C GLU A 69 5.89 5.66 -8.98
N THR A 70 5.91 4.43 -8.48
CA THR A 70 4.69 3.67 -8.16
C THR A 70 4.55 3.45 -6.66
N TYR A 71 3.34 3.63 -6.16
CA TYR A 71 2.92 3.32 -4.79
C TYR A 71 1.67 2.46 -4.82
N VAL A 72 1.55 1.54 -3.86
CA VAL A 72 0.33 0.75 -3.65
C VAL A 72 -0.44 1.35 -2.49
N HIS A 73 -1.75 1.50 -2.62
CA HIS A 73 -2.63 1.71 -1.48
C HIS A 73 -3.29 0.37 -1.12
N ALA A 74 -3.17 -0.04 0.12
CA ALA A 74 -3.82 -1.24 0.63
C ALA A 74 -5.34 -1.03 0.81
N PRO A 75 -6.14 -2.10 0.98
CA PRO A 75 -7.58 -1.97 1.16
C PRO A 75 -7.98 -1.10 2.36
N PHE A 76 -9.04 -0.31 2.20
CA PHE A 76 -9.58 0.56 3.27
C PHE A 76 -10.11 -0.18 4.49
N LEU A 77 -10.33 -1.50 4.37
CA LEU A 77 -10.82 -2.34 5.45
C LEU A 77 -9.76 -2.63 6.53
N ILE A 78 -8.49 -2.38 6.25
CA ILE A 78 -7.40 -2.63 7.19
C ILE A 78 -7.61 -1.81 8.45
N ASN A 79 -7.67 -2.51 9.57
CA ASN A 79 -7.66 -1.95 10.91
C ASN A 79 -6.86 -2.86 11.84
N LEU A 80 -5.59 -2.57 11.97
CA LEU A 80 -4.66 -3.33 12.82
C LEU A 80 -4.92 -3.15 14.33
N GLY A 81 -5.63 -2.08 14.71
CA GLY A 81 -6.06 -1.80 16.08
C GLY A 81 -7.43 -2.39 16.43
N SER A 82 -8.07 -3.14 15.54
CA SER A 82 -9.43 -3.66 15.75
C SER A 82 -9.53 -4.59 16.96
N PRO A 83 -10.56 -4.41 17.82
CA PRO A 83 -10.88 -5.36 18.89
C PRO A 83 -11.50 -6.66 18.36
N THR A 84 -11.93 -6.70 17.10
CA THR A 84 -12.51 -7.88 16.45
C THR A 84 -11.41 -8.71 15.83
N GLU A 85 -11.22 -9.94 16.34
CA GLU A 85 -10.15 -10.84 15.91
C GLU A 85 -10.14 -11.09 14.40
N ALA A 86 -11.30 -11.36 13.79
CA ALA A 86 -11.39 -11.59 12.36
C ALA A 86 -10.93 -10.37 11.53
N THR A 87 -11.28 -9.15 11.95
CA THR A 87 -10.82 -7.92 11.31
C THR A 87 -9.31 -7.75 11.46
N TYR A 88 -8.77 -8.00 12.65
CA TYR A 88 -7.34 -7.92 12.91
C TYR A 88 -6.54 -8.91 12.06
N LEU A 89 -6.92 -10.19 12.05
CA LEU A 89 -6.24 -11.23 11.27
C LEU A 89 -6.31 -10.96 9.75
N ASN A 90 -7.47 -10.55 9.25
CA ASN A 90 -7.63 -10.15 7.85
C ASN A 90 -6.78 -8.90 7.53
N SER A 91 -6.63 -7.98 8.48
CA SER A 91 -5.80 -6.78 8.29
C SER A 91 -4.32 -7.14 8.17
N LEU A 92 -3.81 -8.05 8.99
CA LEU A 92 -2.44 -8.55 8.89
C LEU A 92 -2.20 -9.24 7.54
N ALA A 93 -3.05 -10.19 7.17
CA ALA A 93 -2.95 -10.91 5.90
C ALA A 93 -3.01 -9.97 4.69
N SER A 94 -3.91 -8.97 4.74
CA SER A 94 -4.06 -7.99 3.66
C SER A 94 -2.87 -7.02 3.57
N THR A 95 -2.25 -6.68 4.70
CA THR A 95 -1.03 -5.86 4.74
C THR A 95 0.15 -6.62 4.13
N GLU A 96 0.37 -7.87 4.56
CA GLU A 96 1.41 -8.75 4.02
C GLU A 96 1.24 -8.96 2.51
N TYR A 97 0.01 -9.27 2.08
CA TYR A 97 -0.34 -9.39 0.67
C TYR A 97 -0.01 -8.11 -0.10
N SER A 98 -0.37 -6.93 0.43
CA SER A 98 -0.14 -5.66 -0.25
C SER A 98 1.35 -5.34 -0.39
N LEU A 99 2.16 -5.66 0.62
CA LEU A 99 3.63 -5.53 0.57
C LEU A 99 4.23 -6.45 -0.49
N LYS A 100 3.82 -7.72 -0.52
CA LYS A 100 4.23 -8.67 -1.55
C LYS A 100 3.87 -8.17 -2.95
N ARG A 101 2.61 -7.72 -3.16
CA ARG A 101 2.17 -7.17 -4.44
C ARG A 101 2.94 -5.91 -4.82
N GLY A 102 3.24 -5.06 -3.85
CA GLY A 102 4.09 -3.88 -4.08
C GLY A 102 5.47 -4.25 -4.62
N ALA A 103 6.12 -5.24 -4.03
CA ALA A 103 7.41 -5.75 -4.51
C ALA A 103 7.31 -6.31 -5.95
N GLU A 104 6.28 -7.11 -6.23
CA GLU A 104 6.08 -7.73 -7.55
C GLU A 104 5.90 -6.70 -8.67
N ILE A 105 5.25 -5.58 -8.41
CA ILE A 105 5.04 -4.50 -9.40
C ILE A 105 6.08 -3.37 -9.34
N GLY A 106 7.10 -3.50 -8.50
CA GLY A 106 8.18 -2.51 -8.36
C GLY A 106 7.73 -1.20 -7.67
N ALA A 107 6.76 -1.27 -6.76
CA ALA A 107 6.35 -0.11 -5.99
C ALA A 107 7.41 0.29 -4.96
N LEU A 108 7.59 1.60 -4.75
CA LEU A 108 8.50 2.14 -3.74
C LEU A 108 7.92 2.03 -2.32
N GLY A 109 6.59 2.05 -2.19
CA GLY A 109 5.94 1.97 -0.90
C GLY A 109 4.51 1.47 -0.99
N VAL A 110 4.03 0.98 0.16
CA VAL A 110 2.65 0.53 0.36
C VAL A 110 2.03 1.37 1.46
N VAL A 111 1.00 2.11 1.12
CA VAL A 111 0.24 2.96 2.04
C VAL A 111 -0.83 2.12 2.73
N ILE A 112 -0.87 2.17 4.05
CA ILE A 112 -1.95 1.59 4.87
C ILE A 112 -2.51 2.63 5.83
N HIS A 113 -3.81 2.58 6.09
CA HIS A 113 -4.39 3.28 7.21
C HIS A 113 -3.90 2.65 8.52
N THR A 114 -3.56 3.47 9.51
CA THR A 114 -3.10 2.97 10.81
C THR A 114 -4.19 2.23 11.59
N GLY A 115 -5.46 2.48 11.23
CA GLY A 115 -6.62 1.90 11.88
C GLY A 115 -7.03 2.63 13.16
N SER A 116 -7.87 2.01 13.95
CA SER A 116 -8.42 2.55 15.19
C SER A 116 -8.62 1.43 16.21
N ALA A 117 -8.42 1.76 17.47
CA ALA A 117 -8.78 0.87 18.60
C ALA A 117 -10.31 0.69 18.74
N VAL A 118 -11.11 1.55 18.08
CA VAL A 118 -12.59 1.58 18.12
C VAL A 118 -13.15 1.92 19.50
N ASP A 119 -12.62 1.31 20.55
CA ASP A 119 -13.01 1.52 21.96
C ASP A 119 -11.82 2.05 22.76
N VAL A 120 -12.05 3.08 23.57
CA VAL A 120 -11.04 3.69 24.44
C VAL A 120 -10.40 2.67 25.40
N ASN A 121 -11.15 1.67 25.84
CA ASN A 121 -10.63 0.60 26.72
C ASN A 121 -9.77 -0.42 25.98
N HIS A 122 -9.72 -0.37 24.66
CA HIS A 122 -8.93 -1.27 23.82
C HIS A 122 -7.59 -0.66 23.39
N VAL A 123 -7.33 0.61 23.60
CA VAL A 123 -6.15 1.33 23.09
C VAL A 123 -4.84 0.64 23.44
N GLU A 124 -4.63 0.30 24.71
CA GLU A 124 -3.38 -0.36 25.14
C GLU A 124 -3.20 -1.73 24.50
N LYS A 125 -4.30 -2.50 24.38
CA LYS A 125 -4.27 -3.80 23.68
C LYS A 125 -4.01 -3.62 22.19
N ALA A 126 -4.59 -2.59 21.57
CA ALA A 126 -4.39 -2.27 20.17
C ALA A 126 -2.90 -2.03 19.86
N TRP A 127 -2.21 -1.22 20.65
CA TRP A 127 -0.76 -1.00 20.49
C TRP A 127 0.04 -2.29 20.55
N LYS A 128 -0.26 -3.14 21.54
CA LYS A 128 0.42 -4.42 21.71
C LYS A 128 0.17 -5.34 20.50
N GLN A 129 -1.10 -5.52 20.10
CA GLN A 129 -1.44 -6.41 18.98
C GLN A 129 -0.87 -5.92 17.65
N ILE A 130 -0.85 -4.60 17.40
CA ILE A 130 -0.22 -4.02 16.20
C ILE A 130 1.26 -4.38 16.18
N HIS A 131 1.97 -4.15 17.26
CA HIS A 131 3.40 -4.47 17.37
C HIS A 131 3.65 -5.98 17.16
N GLU A 132 2.93 -6.83 17.89
CA GLU A 132 3.10 -8.28 17.83
C GLU A 132 2.77 -8.87 16.45
N GLY A 133 1.76 -8.32 15.76
CA GLY A 133 1.36 -8.79 14.44
C GLY A 133 2.22 -8.23 13.31
N MET A 134 2.64 -6.98 13.40
CA MET A 134 3.40 -6.34 12.32
C MET A 134 4.89 -6.71 12.33
N MET A 135 5.50 -6.90 13.52
CA MET A 135 6.92 -7.21 13.59
C MET A 135 7.34 -8.48 12.82
N PRO A 136 6.60 -9.60 12.87
CA PRO A 136 6.92 -10.76 12.04
C PRO A 136 6.87 -10.46 10.54
N ILE A 137 5.89 -9.69 10.08
CA ILE A 137 5.74 -9.30 8.68
C ILE A 137 6.95 -8.44 8.25
N LEU A 138 7.26 -7.41 9.04
CA LEU A 138 8.37 -6.50 8.73
C LEU A 138 9.73 -7.20 8.76
N ASN A 139 9.95 -8.10 9.70
CA ASN A 139 11.21 -8.85 9.81
C ASN A 139 11.39 -9.90 8.68
N ALA A 140 10.31 -10.29 8.02
CA ALA A 140 10.34 -11.20 6.87
C ALA A 140 10.59 -10.48 5.53
N LEU A 141 10.56 -9.15 5.51
CA LEU A 141 10.82 -8.36 4.31
C LEU A 141 12.31 -8.39 3.97
N GLY A 142 12.63 -8.56 2.68
CA GLY A 142 13.98 -8.43 2.15
C GLY A 142 14.37 -6.96 1.90
N ASP A 143 15.63 -6.75 1.54
CA ASP A 143 16.19 -5.41 1.28
C ASP A 143 15.51 -4.65 0.14
N ASP A 144 14.94 -5.39 -0.83
CA ASP A 144 14.23 -4.83 -1.98
C ASP A 144 12.71 -4.66 -1.75
N ALA A 145 12.25 -4.83 -0.52
CA ALA A 145 10.84 -4.68 -0.20
C ALA A 145 10.40 -3.19 -0.26
N PRO A 146 9.16 -2.93 -0.65
CA PRO A 146 8.61 -1.58 -0.59
C PRO A 146 8.52 -1.08 0.85
N TYR A 147 8.67 0.23 1.05
CA TYR A 147 8.43 0.85 2.35
C TYR A 147 6.97 0.66 2.79
N LEU A 148 6.77 0.37 4.06
CA LEU A 148 5.45 0.48 4.67
C LEU A 148 5.22 1.95 5.05
N LEU A 149 4.22 2.57 4.44
CA LEU A 149 3.86 3.96 4.64
C LEU A 149 2.58 4.07 5.47
N LEU A 150 2.67 4.66 6.65
CA LEU A 150 1.53 4.80 7.54
C LEU A 150 0.78 6.09 7.23
N GLU A 151 -0.50 5.98 6.87
CA GLU A 151 -1.38 7.11 6.65
C GLU A 151 -2.24 7.34 7.91
N PRO A 152 -2.02 8.47 8.62
CA PRO A 152 -2.84 8.83 9.76
C PRO A 152 -4.28 9.11 9.32
N THR A 153 -5.25 8.58 10.04
CA THR A 153 -6.66 8.89 9.79
C THR A 153 -7.00 10.28 10.35
N ALA A 154 -7.97 10.95 9.73
CA ALA A 154 -8.37 12.33 10.09
C ALA A 154 -9.21 12.42 11.39
N GLY A 155 -8.78 11.73 12.46
CA GLY A 155 -9.47 11.75 13.75
C GLY A 155 -10.76 10.95 13.79
N GLN A 156 -10.86 9.90 13.00
CA GLN A 156 -11.99 8.96 13.03
C GLN A 156 -11.76 7.90 14.12
N GLY A 157 -12.73 7.78 15.03
CA GLY A 157 -12.66 6.82 16.13
C GLY A 157 -11.56 7.13 17.15
N GLN A 158 -11.00 6.08 17.76
CA GLN A 158 -9.88 6.15 18.70
C GLN A 158 -8.58 5.79 17.95
N SER A 159 -8.16 6.64 17.04
CA SER A 159 -6.93 6.49 16.24
C SER A 159 -5.82 7.42 16.75
#